data_1daa6c5af20aa9210583120fefb1275c
#
_entry.id   1daa6c5af20aa9210583120fefb1275c
#
_cell.length_a   1.000
_cell.length_b   1.000
_cell.length_c   1.000
_cell.angle_alpha   90.00
_cell.angle_beta   90.00
_cell.angle_gamma   90.00
#
_symmetry.space_group_name_H-M   'P 1'
#
loop_
_entity.id
_entity.type
_entity.pdbx_description
1 polymer ?
#
loop_
_entity_poly.entity_id
_entity_poly.type
_entity_poly.pdbx_seq_one_letter_code
_entity_poly.pdbx_strand_id
1 'polypeptide(L)'
;MIPTDSEYYTVVKFALDQCEQFDHYLEAWKVCEKKFWQYNWIHAYPNAAIEVIALYYCENSLDRCINMMSMMGQDVDCNAAQVATMFGAAYGIEAISEKWLKPLPEELLTYVRGHEKTSIADITSFTVECVNRALENR
;
A
#
# COMPACT_ATOMS: atom_id res chain seq x y z
N MET A 1 6.88 6.10 12.28
CA MET A 1 7.49 4.91 12.91
C MET A 1 6.40 4.18 13.68
N ILE A 2 6.26 2.87 13.51
CA ILE A 2 5.24 2.06 14.23
C ILE A 2 5.77 1.80 15.64
N PRO A 3 5.00 2.10 16.72
CA PRO A 3 5.42 1.78 18.07
C PRO A 3 5.63 0.26 18.25
N THR A 4 6.75 -0.13 18.83
CA THR A 4 7.15 -1.54 18.96
C THR A 4 6.30 -2.36 19.93
N ASP A 5 5.55 -1.69 20.79
CA ASP A 5 4.60 -2.26 21.75
C ASP A 5 3.15 -2.33 21.21
N SER A 6 2.94 -1.92 19.94
CA SER A 6 1.62 -1.98 19.32
C SER A 6 1.31 -3.36 18.72
N GLU A 7 0.01 -3.72 18.71
CA GLU A 7 -0.44 -4.92 18.00
C GLU A 7 -0.14 -4.87 16.50
N TYR A 8 -0.24 -3.67 15.90
CA TYR A 8 0.07 -3.49 14.48
C TYR A 8 1.54 -3.81 14.17
N TYR A 9 2.48 -3.40 15.04
CA TYR A 9 3.89 -3.80 14.90
C TYR A 9 4.05 -5.31 14.95
N THR A 10 3.35 -5.97 15.86
CA THR A 10 3.38 -7.44 15.98
C THR A 10 2.88 -8.13 14.71
N VAL A 11 1.85 -7.58 14.05
CA VAL A 11 1.34 -8.09 12.78
C VAL A 11 2.37 -7.96 11.66
N VAL A 12 2.93 -6.77 11.48
CA VAL A 12 3.95 -6.49 10.46
C VAL A 12 5.18 -7.37 10.66
N LYS A 13 5.67 -7.47 11.91
CA LYS A 13 6.80 -8.33 12.26
C LYS A 13 6.51 -9.79 11.97
N PHE A 14 5.33 -10.29 12.35
CA PHE A 14 4.92 -11.67 12.09
C PHE A 14 4.90 -11.98 10.58
N ALA A 15 4.33 -11.07 9.76
CA ALA A 15 4.30 -11.25 8.32
C ALA A 15 5.70 -11.30 7.71
N LEU A 16 6.61 -10.40 8.14
CA LEU A 16 8.02 -10.43 7.74
C LEU A 16 8.71 -11.73 8.12
N ASP A 17 8.52 -12.20 9.34
CA ASP A 17 9.10 -13.48 9.81
C ASP A 17 8.62 -14.66 8.96
N GLN A 18 7.39 -14.64 8.44
CA GLN A 18 6.93 -15.65 7.50
C GLN A 18 7.58 -15.53 6.13
N CYS A 19 7.79 -14.30 5.64
CA CYS A 19 8.49 -14.09 4.37
C CYS A 19 9.94 -14.62 4.41
N GLU A 20 10.60 -14.54 5.55
CA GLU A 20 11.96 -15.09 5.74
C GLU A 20 12.01 -16.61 5.81
N GLN A 21 10.88 -17.28 6.09
CA GLN A 21 10.79 -18.74 6.25
C GLN A 21 10.37 -19.46 4.96
N PHE A 22 9.68 -18.79 4.05
CA PHE A 22 9.12 -19.40 2.86
C PHE A 22 9.66 -18.76 1.58
N ASP A 23 9.88 -19.56 0.55
CA ASP A 23 10.33 -19.08 -0.75
C ASP A 23 9.19 -18.52 -1.63
N HIS A 24 7.93 -18.81 -1.27
CA HIS A 24 6.78 -18.43 -2.07
C HIS A 24 5.73 -17.68 -1.24
N TYR A 25 5.26 -16.54 -1.76
CA TYR A 25 4.35 -15.62 -1.07
C TYR A 25 3.04 -16.26 -0.59
N LEU A 26 2.45 -17.23 -1.33
CA LEU A 26 1.23 -17.92 -0.91
C LEU A 26 1.45 -18.84 0.31
N GLU A 27 2.65 -19.35 0.53
CA GLU A 27 2.96 -20.14 1.72
C GLU A 27 3.02 -19.23 2.94
N ALA A 28 3.73 -18.11 2.84
CA ALA A 28 3.74 -17.07 3.86
C ALA A 28 2.32 -16.58 4.18
N TRP A 29 1.51 -16.32 3.13
CA TRP A 29 0.14 -15.86 3.27
C TRP A 29 -0.76 -16.88 4.00
N LYS A 30 -0.71 -18.16 3.66
CA LYS A 30 -1.50 -19.19 4.33
C LYS A 30 -1.28 -19.23 5.85
N VAL A 31 -0.08 -18.97 6.31
CA VAL A 31 0.23 -18.90 7.75
C VAL A 31 -0.36 -17.62 8.36
N CYS A 32 -0.23 -16.49 7.68
CA CYS A 32 -0.80 -15.22 8.12
C CYS A 32 -2.35 -15.27 8.12
N GLU A 33 -2.97 -15.79 7.06
CA GLU A 33 -4.41 -15.96 6.96
C GLU A 33 -4.96 -16.80 8.13
N LYS A 34 -4.32 -17.92 8.43
CA LYS A 34 -4.68 -18.75 9.58
C LYS A 34 -4.49 -18.02 10.92
N LYS A 35 -3.46 -17.19 11.04
CA LYS A 35 -3.18 -16.40 12.25
C LYS A 35 -4.22 -15.33 12.49
N PHE A 36 -4.70 -14.68 11.40
CA PHE A 36 -5.61 -13.54 11.45
C PHE A 36 -7.05 -13.89 11.03
N TRP A 37 -7.41 -15.16 10.93
CA TRP A 37 -8.72 -15.65 10.46
C TRP A 37 -9.93 -15.06 11.19
N GLN A 38 -9.77 -14.64 12.45
CA GLN A 38 -10.83 -14.05 13.27
C GLN A 38 -11.19 -12.61 12.86
N TYR A 39 -10.36 -11.95 12.08
CA TYR A 39 -10.63 -10.62 11.55
C TYR A 39 -11.37 -10.71 10.22
N ASN A 40 -12.24 -9.73 9.97
CA ASN A 40 -12.91 -9.65 8.68
C ASN A 40 -11.97 -9.09 7.59
N TRP A 41 -12.39 -9.20 6.33
CA TRP A 41 -11.60 -8.86 5.16
C TRP A 41 -11.16 -7.37 5.06
N ILE A 42 -11.86 -6.45 5.72
CA ILE A 42 -11.52 -5.01 5.76
C ILE A 42 -10.67 -4.63 6.98
N HIS A 43 -10.36 -5.58 7.85
CA HIS A 43 -9.60 -5.26 9.06
C HIS A 43 -8.13 -4.98 8.72
N ALA A 44 -7.54 -3.97 9.39
CA ALA A 44 -6.17 -3.53 9.14
C ALA A 44 -5.11 -4.64 9.27
N TYR A 45 -5.30 -5.63 10.14
CA TYR A 45 -4.27 -6.63 10.41
C TYR A 45 -4.04 -7.62 9.27
N PRO A 46 -5.05 -8.33 8.73
CA PRO A 46 -4.82 -9.19 7.57
C PRO A 46 -4.35 -8.39 6.35
N ASN A 47 -4.85 -7.17 6.16
CA ASN A 47 -4.46 -6.31 5.06
C ASN A 47 -3.00 -5.85 5.16
N ALA A 48 -2.54 -5.41 6.33
CA ALA A 48 -1.12 -5.11 6.57
C ALA A 48 -0.20 -6.31 6.30
N ALA A 49 -0.63 -7.53 6.69
CA ALA A 49 0.15 -8.73 6.39
C ALA A 49 0.29 -8.98 4.88
N ILE A 50 -0.80 -8.80 4.11
CA ILE A 50 -0.78 -8.91 2.64
C ILE A 50 0.16 -7.88 2.01
N GLU A 51 0.09 -6.62 2.44
CA GLU A 51 0.96 -5.56 1.93
C GLU A 51 2.45 -5.87 2.18
N VAL A 52 2.79 -6.32 3.39
CA VAL A 52 4.16 -6.73 3.74
C VAL A 52 4.64 -7.87 2.85
N ILE A 53 3.82 -8.93 2.69
CA ILE A 53 4.16 -10.08 1.86
C ILE A 53 4.33 -9.66 0.39
N ALA A 54 3.39 -8.90 -0.15
CA ALA A 54 3.46 -8.44 -1.53
C ALA A 54 4.70 -7.57 -1.80
N LEU A 55 5.02 -6.65 -0.90
CA LEU A 55 6.22 -5.81 -1.00
C LEU A 55 7.52 -6.61 -0.89
N TYR A 56 7.55 -7.65 -0.06
CA TYR A 56 8.73 -8.49 0.13
C TYR A 56 9.08 -9.28 -1.15
N TYR A 57 8.07 -9.87 -1.81
CA TYR A 57 8.28 -10.74 -2.97
C TYR A 57 8.15 -10.06 -4.34
N CYS A 58 7.84 -8.76 -4.40
CA CYS A 58 7.54 -8.08 -5.66
C CYS A 58 8.75 -7.80 -6.56
N GLU A 59 9.97 -7.99 -6.10
CA GLU A 59 11.20 -7.72 -6.86
C GLU A 59 11.20 -6.31 -7.48
N ASN A 60 10.79 -5.31 -6.72
CA ASN A 60 10.64 -3.92 -7.16
C ASN A 60 9.69 -3.72 -8.36
N SER A 61 8.71 -4.61 -8.55
CA SER A 61 7.70 -4.51 -9.59
C SER A 61 6.32 -4.24 -9.00
N LEU A 62 5.75 -3.07 -9.27
CA LEU A 62 4.38 -2.74 -8.88
C LEU A 62 3.37 -3.72 -9.47
N ASP A 63 3.57 -4.16 -10.72
CA ASP A 63 2.72 -5.14 -11.38
C ASP A 63 2.67 -6.47 -10.62
N ARG A 64 3.82 -6.96 -10.21
CA ARG A 64 3.91 -8.21 -9.41
C ARG A 64 3.25 -8.02 -8.05
N CYS A 65 3.48 -6.88 -7.42
CA CYS A 65 2.91 -6.56 -6.12
C CYS A 65 1.37 -6.57 -6.17
N ILE A 66 0.77 -5.85 -7.12
CA ILE A 66 -0.68 -5.79 -7.32
C ILE A 66 -1.26 -7.19 -7.65
N ASN A 67 -0.58 -7.96 -8.52
CA ASN A 67 -1.02 -9.31 -8.85
C ASN A 67 -1.01 -10.23 -7.62
N MET A 68 0.02 -10.19 -6.80
CA MET A 68 0.10 -11.00 -5.59
C MET A 68 -1.00 -10.61 -4.57
N MET A 69 -1.23 -9.32 -4.36
CA MET A 69 -2.32 -8.85 -3.50
C MET A 69 -3.69 -9.32 -4.01
N SER A 70 -3.93 -9.24 -5.32
CA SER A 70 -5.17 -9.73 -5.95
C SER A 70 -5.36 -11.24 -5.73
N MET A 71 -4.28 -12.02 -5.74
CA MET A 71 -4.32 -13.47 -5.48
C MET A 71 -4.53 -13.81 -4.00
N MET A 72 -4.06 -12.98 -3.09
CA MET A 72 -4.25 -13.15 -1.64
C MET A 72 -5.64 -12.69 -1.17
N GLY A 73 -6.28 -11.76 -1.89
CA GLY A 73 -7.64 -11.31 -1.58
C GLY A 73 -7.70 -10.21 -0.52
N GLN A 74 -8.70 -10.27 0.34
CA GLN A 74 -9.03 -9.26 1.36
C GLN A 74 -9.45 -7.92 0.70
N ASP A 75 -9.03 -6.76 1.21
CA ASP A 75 -9.38 -5.42 0.72
C ASP A 75 -8.43 -4.98 -0.41
N VAL A 76 -8.56 -5.62 -1.56
CA VAL A 76 -7.60 -5.55 -2.68
C VAL A 76 -7.42 -4.13 -3.22
N ASP A 77 -8.49 -3.36 -3.37
CA ASP A 77 -8.45 -2.01 -3.93
C ASP A 77 -7.76 -1.02 -2.97
N CYS A 78 -8.05 -1.09 -1.66
CA CYS A 78 -7.35 -0.30 -0.66
C CYS A 78 -5.87 -0.69 -0.57
N ASN A 79 -5.56 -1.97 -0.51
CA ASN A 79 -4.19 -2.47 -0.45
C ASN A 79 -3.39 -2.06 -1.70
N ALA A 80 -3.98 -2.18 -2.89
CA ALA A 80 -3.34 -1.76 -4.14
C ALA A 80 -3.06 -0.25 -4.15
N ALA A 81 -3.98 0.57 -3.66
CA ALA A 81 -3.79 2.02 -3.57
C ALA A 81 -2.66 2.39 -2.60
N GLN A 82 -2.59 1.74 -1.44
CA GLN A 82 -1.52 1.96 -0.46
C GLN A 82 -0.15 1.58 -1.02
N VAL A 83 -0.03 0.41 -1.60
CA VAL A 83 1.24 -0.07 -2.18
C VAL A 83 1.65 0.79 -3.38
N ALA A 84 0.74 1.18 -4.27
CA ALA A 84 1.05 2.08 -5.37
C ALA A 84 1.56 3.44 -4.87
N THR A 85 1.00 3.94 -3.77
CA THR A 85 1.49 5.16 -3.11
C THR A 85 2.92 4.98 -2.58
N MET A 86 3.22 3.85 -1.96
CA MET A 86 4.59 3.54 -1.48
C MET A 86 5.58 3.45 -2.64
N PHE A 87 5.21 2.80 -3.74
CA PHE A 87 6.04 2.72 -4.94
C PHE A 87 6.30 4.09 -5.56
N GLY A 88 5.26 4.91 -5.71
CA GLY A 88 5.39 6.26 -6.23
C GLY A 88 6.28 7.15 -5.37
N ALA A 89 6.16 7.04 -4.04
CA ALA A 89 7.00 7.77 -3.10
C ALA A 89 8.47 7.31 -3.09
N ALA A 90 8.71 6.00 -3.28
CA ALA A 90 10.05 5.43 -3.21
C ALA A 90 10.82 5.57 -4.54
N TYR A 91 10.15 5.42 -5.67
CA TYR A 91 10.78 5.25 -6.98
C TYR A 91 10.37 6.30 -8.02
N GLY A 92 9.40 7.17 -7.72
CA GLY A 92 8.86 8.14 -8.65
C GLY A 92 7.91 7.55 -9.70
N ILE A 93 7.34 8.43 -10.53
CA ILE A 93 6.35 8.06 -11.55
C ILE A 93 6.96 7.17 -12.66
N GLU A 94 8.25 7.33 -12.94
CA GLU A 94 8.96 6.55 -13.94
C GLU A 94 9.01 5.04 -13.65
N ALA A 95 8.86 4.65 -12.39
CA ALA A 95 8.81 3.25 -11.98
C ALA A 95 7.42 2.61 -12.17
N ILE A 96 6.41 3.42 -12.50
CA ILE A 96 5.03 2.97 -12.67
C ILE A 96 4.77 2.72 -14.16
N SER A 97 4.35 1.50 -14.49
CA SER A 97 4.04 1.13 -15.87
C SER A 97 2.93 1.99 -16.46
N GLU A 98 3.08 2.41 -17.72
CA GLU A 98 2.10 3.20 -18.46
C GLU A 98 0.68 2.59 -18.47
N LYS A 99 0.55 1.28 -18.34
CA LYS A 99 -0.76 0.62 -18.27
C LYS A 99 -1.59 1.07 -17.07
N TRP A 100 -0.94 1.50 -15.99
CA TRP A 100 -1.59 2.05 -14.80
C TRP A 100 -1.86 3.55 -14.93
N LEU A 101 -1.01 4.27 -15.67
CA LEU A 101 -1.11 5.72 -15.84
C LEU A 101 -2.09 6.12 -16.94
N LYS A 102 -2.09 5.43 -18.08
CA LYS A 102 -2.95 5.75 -19.23
C LYS A 102 -4.45 5.79 -18.95
N PRO A 103 -5.01 4.91 -18.10
CA PRO A 103 -6.45 4.96 -17.79
C PRO A 103 -6.84 6.09 -16.84
N LEU A 104 -5.88 6.76 -16.17
CA LEU A 104 -6.17 7.79 -15.20
C LEU A 104 -6.71 9.05 -15.90
N PRO A 105 -7.87 9.59 -15.48
CA PRO A 105 -8.38 10.84 -16.01
C PRO A 105 -7.55 12.03 -15.52
N GLU A 106 -7.52 13.10 -16.28
CA GLU A 106 -6.90 14.36 -15.84
C GLU A 106 -7.68 14.98 -14.67
N GLU A 107 -9.02 14.88 -14.72
CA GLU A 107 -9.91 15.36 -13.65
C GLU A 107 -10.21 14.21 -12.67
N LEU A 108 -9.99 14.48 -11.39
CA LEU A 108 -10.36 13.59 -10.28
C LEU A 108 -11.65 14.07 -9.62
N LEU A 109 -12.57 13.15 -9.37
CA LEU A 109 -13.74 13.36 -8.52
C LEU A 109 -13.43 12.90 -7.11
N THR A 110 -13.62 13.77 -6.14
CA THR A 110 -13.29 13.47 -4.73
C THR A 110 -14.47 13.80 -3.80
N TYR A 111 -14.44 13.26 -2.59
CA TYR A 111 -15.37 13.63 -1.51
C TYR A 111 -14.79 14.71 -0.59
N VAL A 112 -13.65 15.30 -0.94
CA VAL A 112 -13.02 16.35 -0.13
C VAL A 112 -13.77 17.65 -0.36
N ARG A 113 -14.32 18.23 0.71
CA ARG A 113 -15.08 19.48 0.65
C ARG A 113 -14.24 20.61 0.05
N GLY A 114 -14.77 21.27 -0.99
CA GLY A 114 -14.11 22.36 -1.72
C GLY A 114 -13.10 21.87 -2.77
N HIS A 115 -12.97 20.54 -2.93
CA HIS A 115 -12.12 19.90 -3.93
C HIS A 115 -12.85 18.72 -4.58
N GLU A 116 -14.16 18.84 -4.76
CA GLU A 116 -15.00 17.80 -5.36
C GLU A 116 -14.59 17.45 -6.80
N LYS A 117 -13.97 18.43 -7.46
CA LYS A 117 -13.29 18.29 -8.74
C LYS A 117 -11.90 18.90 -8.62
N THR A 118 -10.88 18.13 -8.98
CA THR A 118 -9.49 18.54 -8.88
C THR A 118 -8.65 17.79 -9.92
N SER A 119 -7.37 18.08 -10.03
CA SER A 119 -6.42 17.34 -10.87
C SER A 119 -5.34 16.65 -10.03
N ILE A 120 -4.66 15.68 -10.63
CA ILE A 120 -3.47 15.06 -9.99
C ILE A 120 -2.38 16.11 -9.75
N ALA A 121 -2.22 17.06 -10.69
CA ALA A 121 -1.25 18.14 -10.57
C ALA A 121 -1.56 19.07 -9.39
N ASP A 122 -2.84 19.44 -9.19
CA ASP A 122 -3.25 20.31 -8.08
C ASP A 122 -3.04 19.61 -6.73
N ILE A 123 -3.41 18.32 -6.61
CA ILE A 123 -3.18 17.54 -5.38
C ILE A 123 -1.68 17.41 -5.09
N THR A 124 -0.87 17.20 -6.12
CA THR A 124 0.59 17.12 -5.97
C THR A 124 1.14 18.44 -5.46
N SER A 125 0.77 19.57 -6.08
CA SER A 125 1.21 20.91 -5.66
C SER A 125 0.80 21.20 -4.22
N PHE A 126 -0.45 20.92 -3.87
CA PHE A 126 -0.97 21.09 -2.52
C PHE A 126 -0.22 20.25 -1.49
N THR A 127 0.09 18.98 -1.83
CA THR A 127 0.87 18.09 -0.96
C THR A 127 2.27 18.64 -0.71
N VAL A 128 2.95 19.12 -1.76
CA VAL A 128 4.29 19.73 -1.65
C VAL A 128 4.25 20.97 -0.77
N GLU A 129 3.25 21.84 -0.92
CA GLU A 129 3.09 23.01 -0.04
C GLU A 129 2.91 22.60 1.44
N CYS A 130 2.09 21.56 1.71
CA CYS A 130 1.90 21.06 3.07
C CYS A 130 3.20 20.55 3.68
N VAL A 131 4.00 19.82 2.90
CA VAL A 131 5.32 19.33 3.35
C VAL A 131 6.26 20.48 3.65
N ASN A 132 6.36 21.48 2.76
CA ASN A 132 7.23 22.64 2.95
C ASN A 132 6.86 23.42 4.22
N ARG A 133 5.57 23.70 4.44
CA ARG A 133 5.09 24.32 5.68
C ARG A 133 5.43 23.53 6.93
N ALA A 134 5.33 22.21 6.86
CA ALA A 134 5.66 21.34 7.99
C ALA A 134 7.17 21.31 8.30
N LEU A 135 8.03 21.50 7.30
CA LEU A 135 9.47 21.60 7.46
C LEU A 135 9.92 22.97 8.01
N GLU A 136 9.26 24.04 7.58
CA GLU A 136 9.53 25.40 8.06
C GLU A 136 9.17 25.62 9.55
N ASN A 137 8.21 24.82 10.07
CA ASN A 137 7.75 24.92 11.46
C ASN A 137 8.47 23.94 12.41
N ARG A 138 9.57 23.34 12.00
CA ARG A 138 10.43 22.49 12.85
C ARG A 138 11.65 23.25 13.34
#